data_a8afb267a82e94da54fee44c17ee22c1
#
_entry.id   a8afb267a82e94da54fee44c17ee22c1
#
_cell.length_a   1.000
_cell.length_b   1.000
_cell.length_c   1.000
_cell.angle_alpha   90.00
_cell.angle_beta   90.00
_cell.angle_gamma   90.00
#
_symmetry.space_group_name_H-M   'P 1'
#
loop_
_entity.id
_entity.type
_entity.pdbx_description
1 polymer ?
#
loop_
_entity_poly.entity_id
_entity_poly.type
_entity_poly.pdbx_seq_one_letter_code
_entity_poly.pdbx_strand_id
1 'polypeptide(L)'
;MQAEELKYLPHEAVIKKVAPLATLDNVVSGIPAAITLAQFIIESFWGRSPLASASNNCFGMKKNLSGNNWPGSTWTGKSMTWVSSEASSGETVRQPSEFRVYASVEDSITDHSAYLAGAMNGTDLRYKGLRWQLDYRTAAQIIKDGGYATAPDYVEVLCAMIERYNLTQYNVAQPPFLVRVTVPMVAARKGPGSEHPATVVVRGPNVFTITEVQGSYGRLKSGAVAALQRVNPHAKQRADAQ
;
A
#
# COMPACT_ATOMS: atom_id res chain seq x y z
N MET A 1 0.83 -7.18 11.64
CA MET A 1 -0.24 -6.57 12.47
C MET A 1 -1.57 -7.18 12.09
N GLN A 2 -2.47 -7.41 13.07
CA GLN A 2 -3.82 -7.86 12.79
C GLN A 2 -4.78 -6.68 12.72
N ALA A 3 -5.80 -6.72 11.86
CA ALA A 3 -6.81 -5.65 11.78
C ALA A 3 -7.58 -5.48 13.09
N GLU A 4 -7.82 -6.56 13.82
CA GLU A 4 -8.47 -6.56 15.14
C GLU A 4 -7.76 -5.64 16.16
N GLU A 5 -6.44 -5.48 16.04
CA GLU A 5 -5.64 -4.59 16.90
C GLU A 5 -5.97 -3.09 16.70
N LEU A 6 -6.68 -2.75 15.61
CA LEU A 6 -7.05 -1.37 15.26
C LEU A 6 -8.43 -0.97 15.79
N LYS A 7 -9.26 -1.94 16.18
CA LYS A 7 -10.70 -1.80 16.43
C LYS A 7 -11.09 -0.66 17.35
N TYR A 8 -10.34 -0.45 18.42
CA TYR A 8 -10.66 0.54 19.46
C TYR A 8 -9.71 1.74 19.46
N LEU A 9 -8.81 1.83 18.49
CA LEU A 9 -7.86 2.95 18.43
C LEU A 9 -8.53 4.21 17.87
N PRO A 10 -8.20 5.43 18.34
CA PRO A 10 -8.59 6.65 17.67
C PRO A 10 -7.99 6.74 16.27
N HIS A 11 -8.60 7.54 15.38
CA HIS A 11 -8.22 7.61 13.95
C HIS A 11 -6.74 7.93 13.74
N GLU A 12 -6.20 8.88 14.51
CA GLU A 12 -4.78 9.27 14.42
C GLU A 12 -3.84 8.12 14.81
N ALA A 13 -4.25 7.30 15.78
CA ALA A 13 -3.47 6.14 16.20
C ALA A 13 -3.51 5.03 15.15
N VAL A 14 -4.66 4.85 14.46
CA VAL A 14 -4.75 3.94 13.32
C VAL A 14 -3.82 4.40 12.20
N ILE A 15 -3.87 5.69 11.82
CA ILE A 15 -2.98 6.25 10.80
C ILE A 15 -1.51 6.04 11.21
N LYS A 16 -1.15 6.35 12.46
CA LYS A 16 0.23 6.18 12.96
C LYS A 16 0.72 4.73 12.83
N LYS A 17 -0.16 3.74 12.96
CA LYS A 17 0.18 2.31 12.79
C LYS A 17 0.24 1.88 11.33
N VAL A 18 -0.69 2.33 10.50
CA VAL A 18 -0.85 1.84 9.12
C VAL A 18 0.01 2.64 8.13
N ALA A 19 0.25 3.94 8.36
CA ALA A 19 1.00 4.77 7.44
C ALA A 19 2.44 4.27 7.16
N PRO A 20 3.21 3.77 8.14
CA PRO A 20 4.53 3.19 7.83
C PRO A 20 4.46 2.01 6.86
N LEU A 21 3.40 1.20 6.94
CA LEU A 21 3.18 0.06 6.05
C LEU A 21 2.85 0.52 4.63
N ALA A 22 1.91 1.47 4.50
CA ALA A 22 1.53 2.05 3.22
C ALA A 22 2.70 2.81 2.57
N THR A 23 3.53 3.51 3.37
CA THR A 23 4.74 4.18 2.88
C THR A 23 5.78 3.18 2.35
N LEU A 24 6.02 2.10 3.08
CA LEU A 24 6.94 1.04 2.64
C LEU A 24 6.41 0.36 1.37
N ASP A 25 5.13 0.09 1.31
CA ASP A 25 4.49 -0.45 0.12
C ASP A 25 4.60 0.51 -1.08
N ASN A 26 4.36 1.82 -0.89
CA ASN A 26 4.54 2.83 -1.94
C ASN A 26 5.96 2.79 -2.53
N VAL A 27 6.99 2.63 -1.69
CA VAL A 27 8.39 2.50 -2.16
C VAL A 27 8.57 1.28 -3.08
N VAL A 28 7.89 0.18 -2.77
CA VAL A 28 8.01 -1.09 -3.50
C VAL A 28 7.10 -1.13 -4.73
N SER A 29 5.81 -0.84 -4.54
CA SER A 29 4.78 -0.96 -5.57
C SER A 29 4.72 0.23 -6.51
N GLY A 30 5.07 1.43 -6.01
CA GLY A 30 4.83 2.70 -6.68
C GLY A 30 3.40 3.22 -6.49
N ILE A 31 2.52 2.50 -5.80
CA ILE A 31 1.15 2.98 -5.50
C ILE A 31 1.24 4.04 -4.39
N PRO A 32 0.68 5.26 -4.59
CA PRO A 32 0.80 6.33 -3.61
C PRO A 32 0.25 5.94 -2.24
N ALA A 33 1.03 6.14 -1.18
CA ALA A 33 0.61 5.81 0.19
C ALA A 33 -0.66 6.54 0.62
N ALA A 34 -0.88 7.77 0.15
CA ALA A 34 -2.10 8.52 0.40
C ALA A 34 -3.35 7.80 -0.13
N ILE A 35 -3.26 7.22 -1.32
CA ILE A 35 -4.33 6.42 -1.93
C ILE A 35 -4.59 5.17 -1.11
N THR A 36 -3.53 4.40 -0.82
CA THR A 36 -3.63 3.17 -0.02
C THR A 36 -4.27 3.44 1.35
N LEU A 37 -3.84 4.51 2.03
CA LEU A 37 -4.40 4.89 3.34
C LEU A 37 -5.86 5.33 3.25
N ALA A 38 -6.22 6.14 2.26
CA ALA A 38 -7.59 6.61 2.10
C ALA A 38 -8.55 5.45 1.77
N GLN A 39 -8.15 4.54 0.86
CA GLN A 39 -8.92 3.34 0.55
C GLN A 39 -9.00 2.42 1.78
N PHE A 40 -7.90 2.18 2.50
CA PHE A 40 -7.92 1.43 3.76
C PHE A 40 -8.97 1.98 4.73
N ILE A 41 -9.00 3.30 4.94
CA ILE A 41 -9.93 3.96 5.85
C ILE A 41 -11.39 3.75 5.40
N ILE A 42 -11.67 3.95 4.12
CA ILE A 42 -13.02 3.88 3.55
C ILE A 42 -13.51 2.42 3.49
N GLU A 43 -12.74 1.53 2.89
CA GLU A 43 -13.13 0.15 2.60
C GLU A 43 -13.22 -0.73 3.86
N SER A 44 -12.34 -0.50 4.83
CA SER A 44 -12.33 -1.28 6.07
C SER A 44 -13.00 -0.58 7.25
N PHE A 45 -13.52 0.64 7.06
CA PHE A 45 -13.98 1.46 8.18
C PHE A 45 -12.91 1.55 9.29
N TRP A 46 -11.71 2.01 8.91
CA TRP A 46 -10.54 2.13 9.83
C TRP A 46 -9.99 0.78 10.34
N GLY A 47 -10.12 -0.30 9.59
CA GLY A 47 -9.78 -1.64 10.02
C GLY A 47 -10.82 -2.28 10.96
N ARG A 48 -11.98 -1.63 11.16
CA ARG A 48 -13.01 -2.04 12.14
C ARG A 48 -14.14 -2.85 11.53
N SER A 49 -14.20 -2.95 10.19
CA SER A 49 -15.25 -3.75 9.56
C SER A 49 -15.15 -5.20 10.01
N PRO A 50 -16.28 -5.90 10.18
CA PRO A 50 -16.26 -7.30 10.57
C PRO A 50 -15.45 -8.18 9.61
N LEU A 51 -15.47 -7.87 8.31
CA LEU A 51 -14.64 -8.57 7.33
C LEU A 51 -13.14 -8.35 7.61
N ALA A 52 -12.71 -7.10 7.81
CA ALA A 52 -11.31 -6.79 8.11
C ALA A 52 -10.84 -7.49 9.40
N SER A 53 -11.63 -7.43 10.47
CA SER A 53 -11.31 -8.09 11.74
C SER A 53 -11.17 -9.62 11.61
N ALA A 54 -12.03 -10.26 10.78
CA ALA A 54 -12.03 -11.70 10.63
C ALA A 54 -10.97 -12.25 9.66
N SER A 55 -10.50 -11.41 8.72
CA SER A 55 -9.70 -11.90 7.58
C SER A 55 -8.47 -11.06 7.26
N ASN A 56 -8.21 -9.95 7.97
CA ASN A 56 -7.23 -8.93 7.60
C ASN A 56 -7.45 -8.32 6.20
N ASN A 57 -8.62 -8.54 5.59
CA ASN A 57 -8.96 -8.00 4.28
C ASN A 57 -9.47 -6.56 4.43
N CYS A 58 -8.56 -5.62 4.30
CA CYS A 58 -8.83 -4.20 4.55
C CYS A 58 -9.33 -3.44 3.31
N PHE A 59 -9.46 -4.10 2.17
CA PHE A 59 -9.86 -3.47 0.89
C PHE A 59 -11.04 -4.17 0.23
N GLY A 60 -11.70 -5.10 0.92
CA GLY A 60 -12.81 -5.84 0.35
C GLY A 60 -12.43 -6.71 -0.86
N MET A 61 -11.18 -7.18 -0.92
CA MET A 61 -10.68 -7.97 -2.03
C MET A 61 -11.43 -9.28 -2.15
N LYS A 62 -12.19 -9.45 -3.23
CA LYS A 62 -12.88 -10.70 -3.55
C LYS A 62 -11.88 -11.76 -4.01
N LYS A 63 -12.25 -13.03 -3.86
CA LYS A 63 -11.46 -14.17 -4.34
C LYS A 63 -11.18 -14.06 -5.83
N ASN A 64 -12.21 -13.78 -6.64
CA ASN A 64 -12.14 -13.71 -8.08
C ASN A 64 -12.17 -12.24 -8.55
N LEU A 65 -11.00 -11.65 -8.72
CA LEU A 65 -10.82 -10.31 -9.26
C LEU A 65 -9.93 -10.37 -10.51
N SER A 66 -10.35 -9.78 -11.61
CA SER A 66 -9.55 -9.59 -12.83
C SER A 66 -8.65 -10.79 -13.19
N GLY A 67 -9.19 -12.03 -13.09
CA GLY A 67 -8.46 -13.26 -13.33
C GLY A 67 -7.57 -13.74 -12.19
N ASN A 68 -7.53 -13.06 -11.04
CA ASN A 68 -6.68 -13.40 -9.87
C ASN A 68 -5.18 -13.53 -10.15
N ASN A 69 -4.68 -12.96 -11.21
CA ASN A 69 -3.34 -13.26 -11.70
C ASN A 69 -2.58 -11.98 -12.00
N TRP A 70 -2.02 -11.37 -10.96
CA TRP A 70 -1.11 -10.25 -11.07
C TRP A 70 0.18 -10.53 -10.28
N PRO A 71 1.32 -10.06 -10.78
CA PRO A 71 2.62 -10.23 -10.10
C PRO A 71 2.63 -9.56 -8.72
N GLY A 72 3.30 -10.20 -7.75
CA GLY A 72 3.50 -9.63 -6.42
C GLY A 72 2.34 -9.83 -5.44
N SER A 73 1.31 -10.61 -5.81
CA SER A 73 0.25 -10.99 -4.88
C SER A 73 0.80 -11.75 -3.67
N THR A 74 0.39 -11.35 -2.47
CA THR A 74 0.68 -12.04 -1.19
C THR A 74 -0.43 -13.00 -0.78
N TRP A 75 -1.51 -13.06 -1.57
CA TRP A 75 -2.61 -13.96 -1.27
C TRP A 75 -2.24 -15.42 -1.50
N THR A 76 -2.47 -16.27 -0.48
CA THR A 76 -2.10 -17.69 -0.47
C THR A 76 -3.19 -18.63 -0.96
N GLY A 77 -4.31 -18.09 -1.50
CA GLY A 77 -5.47 -18.87 -1.94
C GLY A 77 -6.56 -19.06 -0.87
N LYS A 78 -6.30 -18.68 0.39
CA LYS A 78 -7.30 -18.80 1.48
C LYS A 78 -8.41 -17.77 1.30
N SER A 79 -9.66 -18.22 1.31
CA SER A 79 -10.86 -17.37 1.24
C SER A 79 -11.88 -17.74 2.31
N MET A 80 -12.82 -16.81 2.53
CA MET A 80 -14.00 -17.03 3.39
C MET A 80 -15.25 -16.47 2.71
N THR A 81 -16.38 -17.09 2.96
CA THR A 81 -17.68 -16.57 2.52
C THR A 81 -18.14 -15.46 3.46
N TRP A 82 -18.51 -14.32 2.88
CA TRP A 82 -19.07 -13.18 3.60
C TRP A 82 -20.30 -12.65 2.88
N VAL A 83 -21.34 -12.26 3.62
CA VAL A 83 -22.54 -11.63 3.05
C VAL A 83 -22.25 -10.14 2.87
N SER A 84 -22.06 -9.71 1.63
CA SER A 84 -21.88 -8.30 1.26
C SER A 84 -23.16 -7.71 0.69
N SER A 85 -23.30 -6.39 0.84
CA SER A 85 -24.35 -5.64 0.16
C SER A 85 -23.77 -5.09 -1.15
N GLU A 86 -24.34 -5.48 -2.27
CA GLU A 86 -23.90 -5.05 -3.60
C GLU A 86 -25.01 -4.23 -4.27
N ALA A 87 -24.65 -3.15 -4.94
CA ALA A 87 -25.56 -2.43 -5.79
C ALA A 87 -25.72 -3.19 -7.12
N SER A 88 -26.92 -3.67 -7.39
CA SER A 88 -27.26 -4.31 -8.66
C SER A 88 -28.53 -3.66 -9.19
N SER A 89 -28.45 -3.06 -10.39
CA SER A 89 -29.61 -2.45 -11.09
C SER A 89 -30.39 -1.41 -10.27
N GLY A 90 -29.70 -0.66 -9.38
CA GLY A 90 -30.34 0.35 -8.51
C GLY A 90 -30.87 -0.19 -7.19
N GLU A 91 -30.80 -1.49 -6.94
CA GLU A 91 -31.18 -2.11 -5.67
C GLU A 91 -29.94 -2.63 -4.92
N THR A 92 -30.01 -2.60 -3.59
CA THR A 92 -28.98 -3.21 -2.73
C THR A 92 -29.33 -4.67 -2.49
N VAL A 93 -28.61 -5.57 -3.12
CA VAL A 93 -28.78 -7.00 -2.95
C VAL A 93 -27.77 -7.55 -1.96
N ARG A 94 -28.23 -8.28 -0.96
CA ARG A 94 -27.38 -9.05 -0.04
C ARG A 94 -27.11 -10.42 -0.62
N GLN A 95 -25.86 -10.71 -0.96
CA GLN A 95 -25.48 -12.03 -1.45
C GLN A 95 -24.16 -12.50 -0.85
N PRO A 96 -24.00 -13.83 -0.65
CA PRO A 96 -22.73 -14.37 -0.23
C PRO A 96 -21.70 -14.25 -1.35
N SER A 97 -20.53 -13.72 -1.00
CA SER A 97 -19.38 -13.65 -1.89
C SER A 97 -18.15 -14.20 -1.17
N GLU A 98 -17.21 -14.75 -1.92
CA GLU A 98 -15.93 -15.19 -1.37
C GLU A 98 -14.93 -14.02 -1.35
N PHE A 99 -14.35 -13.80 -0.18
CA PHE A 99 -13.33 -12.78 0.05
C PHE A 99 -12.00 -13.42 0.42
N ARG A 100 -10.90 -12.77 0.03
CA ARG A 100 -9.53 -13.19 0.37
C ARG A 100 -9.30 -13.09 1.87
N VAL A 101 -8.51 -14.01 2.41
CA VAL A 101 -8.04 -14.00 3.81
C VAL A 101 -6.53 -13.83 3.78
N TYR A 102 -6.04 -12.86 4.54
CA TYR A 102 -4.61 -12.55 4.65
C TYR A 102 -4.06 -12.90 6.03
N ALA A 103 -2.77 -13.17 6.10
CA ALA A 103 -2.09 -13.44 7.37
C ALA A 103 -1.93 -12.14 8.19
N SER A 104 -1.89 -10.99 7.53
CA SER A 104 -1.69 -9.67 8.16
C SER A 104 -2.30 -8.53 7.36
N VAL A 105 -2.40 -7.35 7.97
CA VAL A 105 -2.75 -6.09 7.29
C VAL A 105 -1.69 -5.73 6.24
N GLU A 106 -0.43 -6.01 6.50
CA GLU A 106 0.68 -5.83 5.57
C GLU A 106 0.46 -6.60 4.27
N ASP A 107 0.08 -7.89 4.39
CA ASP A 107 -0.21 -8.73 3.21
C ASP A 107 -1.41 -8.20 2.42
N SER A 108 -2.45 -7.71 3.12
CA SER A 108 -3.62 -7.10 2.49
C SER A 108 -3.25 -5.82 1.71
N ILE A 109 -2.39 -4.97 2.28
CA ILE A 109 -1.88 -3.76 1.61
C ILE A 109 -1.07 -4.16 0.37
N THR A 110 -0.16 -5.10 0.51
CA THR A 110 0.72 -5.53 -0.60
C THR A 110 -0.08 -6.16 -1.74
N ASP A 111 -1.05 -7.03 -1.45
CA ASP A 111 -1.90 -7.63 -2.49
C ASP A 111 -2.79 -6.59 -3.19
N HIS A 112 -3.36 -5.65 -2.43
CA HIS A 112 -4.15 -4.56 -2.99
C HIS A 112 -3.30 -3.68 -3.94
N SER A 113 -2.10 -3.31 -3.53
CA SER A 113 -1.20 -2.51 -4.36
C SER A 113 -0.69 -3.29 -5.58
N ALA A 114 -0.43 -4.59 -5.43
CA ALA A 114 -0.09 -5.47 -6.54
C ALA A 114 -1.25 -5.55 -7.55
N TYR A 115 -2.49 -5.64 -7.08
CA TYR A 115 -3.69 -5.56 -7.92
C TYR A 115 -3.76 -4.23 -8.68
N LEU A 116 -3.64 -3.10 -8.00
CA LEU A 116 -3.67 -1.78 -8.66
C LEU A 116 -2.55 -1.59 -9.67
N ALA A 117 -1.37 -2.17 -9.41
CA ALA A 117 -0.22 -2.06 -10.30
C ALA A 117 -0.26 -3.03 -11.48
N GLY A 118 -0.94 -4.17 -11.37
CA GLY A 118 -0.84 -5.27 -12.32
C GLY A 118 -2.14 -5.76 -12.94
N ALA A 119 -3.31 -5.29 -12.48
CA ALA A 119 -4.59 -5.69 -13.05
C ALA A 119 -4.73 -5.21 -14.50
N MET A 120 -5.23 -6.09 -15.36
CA MET A 120 -5.39 -5.84 -16.80
C MET A 120 -6.83 -5.55 -17.17
N ASN A 121 -7.01 -4.74 -18.21
CA ASN A 121 -8.24 -4.56 -18.93
C ASN A 121 -7.92 -4.80 -20.41
N GLY A 122 -8.24 -5.99 -20.92
CA GLY A 122 -7.73 -6.44 -22.22
C GLY A 122 -6.20 -6.55 -22.21
N THR A 123 -5.54 -5.81 -23.09
CA THR A 123 -4.06 -5.78 -23.23
C THR A 123 -3.40 -4.68 -22.41
N ASP A 124 -4.16 -3.75 -21.85
CA ASP A 124 -3.64 -2.60 -21.12
C ASP A 124 -3.74 -2.78 -19.60
N LEU A 125 -2.85 -2.11 -18.87
CA LEU A 125 -2.99 -1.99 -17.42
C LEU A 125 -4.27 -1.22 -17.10
N ARG A 126 -5.12 -1.81 -16.24
CA ARG A 126 -6.41 -1.24 -15.84
C ARG A 126 -6.25 0.15 -15.20
N TYR A 127 -5.22 0.35 -14.41
CA TYR A 127 -4.93 1.59 -13.68
C TYR A 127 -3.64 2.24 -14.21
N LYS A 128 -3.49 2.30 -15.54
CA LYS A 128 -2.33 2.87 -16.20
C LYS A 128 -2.08 4.32 -15.76
N GLY A 129 -0.85 4.61 -15.34
CA GLY A 129 -0.44 5.94 -14.87
C GLY A 129 -0.62 6.16 -13.36
N LEU A 130 -1.16 5.18 -12.61
CA LEU A 130 -1.33 5.28 -11.16
C LEU A 130 0.00 5.21 -10.39
N ARG A 131 0.92 4.35 -10.86
CA ARG A 131 2.23 4.19 -10.19
C ARG A 131 3.01 5.51 -10.22
N TRP A 132 3.49 5.93 -9.04
CA TRP A 132 4.24 7.16 -8.82
C TRP A 132 3.46 8.45 -9.12
N GLN A 133 2.14 8.38 -9.22
CA GLN A 133 1.27 9.54 -9.39
C GLN A 133 1.15 10.29 -8.07
N LEU A 134 1.84 11.45 -7.94
CA LEU A 134 1.84 12.23 -6.71
C LEU A 134 0.62 13.16 -6.58
N ASP A 135 0.00 13.53 -7.70
CA ASP A 135 -1.28 14.24 -7.66
C ASP A 135 -2.41 13.28 -7.31
N TYR A 136 -2.91 13.40 -6.09
CA TYR A 136 -3.90 12.47 -5.53
C TYR A 136 -5.27 12.56 -6.23
N ARG A 137 -5.62 13.71 -6.82
CA ARG A 137 -6.89 13.86 -7.57
C ARG A 137 -6.82 13.08 -8.88
N THR A 138 -5.72 13.21 -9.60
CA THR A 138 -5.43 12.40 -10.79
C THR A 138 -5.38 10.91 -10.43
N ALA A 139 -4.73 10.55 -9.33
CA ALA A 139 -4.66 9.15 -8.88
C ALA A 139 -6.05 8.58 -8.55
N ALA A 140 -6.89 9.33 -7.83
CA ALA A 140 -8.27 8.95 -7.53
C ALA A 140 -9.12 8.78 -8.80
N GLN A 141 -8.95 9.68 -9.78
CA GLN A 141 -9.66 9.59 -11.06
C GLN A 141 -9.25 8.34 -11.85
N ILE A 142 -7.95 8.02 -11.92
CA ILE A 142 -7.46 6.79 -12.57
C ILE A 142 -8.10 5.54 -11.94
N ILE A 143 -8.23 5.50 -10.62
CA ILE A 143 -8.85 4.38 -9.91
C ILE A 143 -10.35 4.28 -10.24
N LYS A 144 -11.05 5.42 -10.27
CA LYS A 144 -12.46 5.49 -10.64
C LYS A 144 -12.69 5.03 -12.08
N ASP A 145 -11.91 5.54 -13.02
CA ASP A 145 -12.01 5.23 -14.45
C ASP A 145 -11.67 3.76 -14.73
N GLY A 146 -10.75 3.19 -13.94
CA GLY A 146 -10.43 1.76 -13.95
C GLY A 146 -11.54 0.86 -13.38
N GLY A 147 -12.63 1.44 -12.85
CA GLY A 147 -13.80 0.71 -12.36
C GLY A 147 -13.58 0.04 -11.00
N TYR A 148 -12.74 0.62 -10.13
CA TYR A 148 -12.57 0.14 -8.76
C TYR A 148 -13.85 0.28 -7.93
N ALA A 149 -14.53 1.42 -8.08
CA ALA A 149 -15.79 1.71 -7.41
C ALA A 149 -16.84 2.29 -8.38
N THR A 150 -18.10 1.94 -8.15
CA THR A 150 -19.23 2.42 -8.98
C THR A 150 -19.84 3.71 -8.45
N ALA A 151 -19.66 4.04 -7.15
CA ALA A 151 -20.22 5.23 -6.53
C ALA A 151 -19.82 6.51 -7.28
N PRO A 152 -20.76 7.40 -7.64
CA PRO A 152 -20.46 8.58 -8.46
C PRO A 152 -19.52 9.55 -7.76
N ASP A 153 -19.61 9.67 -6.44
CA ASP A 153 -18.86 10.57 -5.56
C ASP A 153 -17.55 9.95 -5.01
N TYR A 154 -17.13 8.82 -5.55
CA TYR A 154 -15.96 8.10 -5.03
C TYR A 154 -14.67 8.94 -5.04
N VAL A 155 -14.43 9.72 -6.10
CA VAL A 155 -13.25 10.58 -6.22
C VAL A 155 -13.26 11.66 -5.13
N GLU A 156 -14.40 12.31 -4.94
CA GLU A 156 -14.60 13.36 -3.94
C GLU A 156 -14.39 12.83 -2.53
N VAL A 157 -14.98 11.68 -2.22
CA VAL A 157 -14.84 11.01 -0.90
C VAL A 157 -13.39 10.63 -0.63
N LEU A 158 -12.70 10.06 -1.62
CA LEU A 158 -11.30 9.67 -1.49
C LEU A 158 -10.41 10.91 -1.27
N CYS A 159 -10.61 11.97 -2.06
CA CYS A 159 -9.85 13.21 -1.94
C CYS A 159 -10.12 13.90 -0.58
N ALA A 160 -11.36 13.98 -0.14
CA ALA A 160 -11.71 14.56 1.16
C ALA A 160 -11.02 13.82 2.32
N MET A 161 -10.92 12.48 2.24
CA MET A 161 -10.22 11.69 3.24
C MET A 161 -8.71 11.99 3.24
N ILE A 162 -8.10 12.10 2.06
CA ILE A 162 -6.68 12.45 1.91
C ILE A 162 -6.40 13.84 2.50
N GLU A 163 -7.24 14.82 2.20
CA GLU A 163 -7.08 16.20 2.67
C GLU A 163 -7.29 16.30 4.18
N ARG A 164 -8.38 15.71 4.70
CA ARG A 164 -8.73 15.75 6.13
C ARG A 164 -7.61 15.26 7.04
N TYR A 165 -6.90 14.23 6.63
CA TYR A 165 -5.84 13.61 7.43
C TYR A 165 -4.44 13.89 6.90
N ASN A 166 -4.30 14.82 5.91
CA ASN A 166 -3.04 15.18 5.28
C ASN A 166 -2.22 13.95 4.87
N LEU A 167 -2.88 13.00 4.19
CA LEU A 167 -2.27 11.69 3.90
C LEU A 167 -1.14 11.78 2.86
N THR A 168 -1.08 12.84 2.04
CA THR A 168 -0.01 13.04 1.06
C THR A 168 1.38 13.12 1.70
N GLN A 169 1.47 13.49 2.99
CA GLN A 169 2.73 13.49 3.73
C GLN A 169 3.42 12.12 3.79
N TYR A 170 2.70 11.04 3.52
CA TYR A 170 3.19 9.67 3.53
C TYR A 170 3.63 9.17 2.15
N ASN A 171 3.38 9.93 1.08
CA ASN A 171 3.83 9.57 -0.27
C ASN A 171 5.35 9.64 -0.39
N VAL A 172 5.89 8.74 -1.20
CA VAL A 172 7.30 8.71 -1.59
C VAL A 172 7.39 8.89 -3.10
N ALA A 173 8.29 9.77 -3.53
CA ALA A 173 8.57 9.97 -4.95
C ALA A 173 9.30 8.76 -5.55
N GLN A 174 9.27 8.65 -6.87
CA GLN A 174 10.08 7.66 -7.59
C GLN A 174 11.57 7.83 -7.26
N PRO A 175 12.35 6.74 -7.17
CA PRO A 175 13.81 6.86 -6.99
C PRO A 175 14.47 7.79 -8.05
N PRO A 176 15.51 8.54 -7.67
CA PRO A 176 16.21 8.46 -6.38
C PRO A 176 15.55 9.28 -5.25
N PHE A 177 15.56 8.71 -4.02
CA PHE A 177 15.08 9.38 -2.80
C PHE A 177 16.00 9.12 -1.62
N LEU A 178 15.88 9.94 -0.56
CA LEU A 178 16.65 9.76 0.66
C LEU A 178 15.92 8.87 1.68
N VAL A 179 16.69 8.07 2.39
CA VAL A 179 16.21 7.26 3.51
C VAL A 179 17.05 7.51 4.75
N ARG A 180 16.43 7.49 5.92
CA ARG A 180 17.10 7.48 7.22
C ARG A 180 17.08 6.06 7.78
N VAL A 181 18.20 5.56 8.22
CA VAL A 181 18.29 4.27 8.93
C VAL A 181 17.61 4.40 10.28
N THR A 182 16.64 3.54 10.57
CA THR A 182 15.80 3.59 11.80
C THR A 182 16.25 2.60 12.90
N VAL A 183 17.20 1.74 12.58
CA VAL A 183 17.80 0.76 13.49
C VAL A 183 19.27 1.08 13.70
N PRO A 184 19.92 0.56 14.77
CA PRO A 184 21.34 0.85 15.05
C PRO A 184 22.25 0.53 13.86
N MET A 185 21.97 -0.57 13.15
CA MET A 185 22.74 -0.97 11.95
C MET A 185 21.93 -1.81 10.98
N VAL A 186 22.27 -1.71 9.71
CA VAL A 186 21.76 -2.54 8.59
C VAL A 186 22.94 -3.09 7.80
N ALA A 187 22.97 -4.39 7.57
CA ALA A 187 23.92 -4.97 6.63
C ALA A 187 23.45 -4.64 5.20
N ALA A 188 24.24 -3.88 4.47
CA ALA A 188 24.08 -3.74 3.03
C ALA A 188 24.90 -4.79 2.31
N ARG A 189 24.35 -5.36 1.23
CA ARG A 189 24.80 -6.59 0.58
C ARG A 189 25.10 -6.36 -0.90
N LYS A 190 25.68 -7.36 -1.57
CA LYS A 190 25.92 -7.32 -3.01
C LYS A 190 24.63 -7.39 -3.85
N GLY A 191 23.55 -7.91 -3.28
CA GLY A 191 22.25 -8.06 -3.94
C GLY A 191 21.09 -8.12 -2.93
N PRO A 192 19.84 -8.19 -3.44
CA PRO A 192 18.64 -8.26 -2.62
C PRO A 192 18.49 -9.67 -2.03
N GLY A 193 18.51 -9.77 -0.70
CA GLY A 193 18.34 -11.02 0.01
C GLY A 193 19.47 -11.33 1.00
N SER A 194 19.18 -12.17 1.97
CA SER A 194 20.13 -12.59 3.01
C SER A 194 21.20 -13.53 2.49
N GLU A 195 20.96 -14.19 1.37
CA GLU A 195 21.85 -15.10 0.64
C GLU A 195 23.04 -14.37 0.02
N HIS A 196 22.92 -13.06 -0.23
CA HIS A 196 24.01 -12.26 -0.76
C HIS A 196 24.99 -11.82 0.33
N PRO A 197 26.33 -11.87 0.05
CA PRO A 197 27.34 -11.42 1.01
C PRO A 197 27.14 -9.97 1.46
N ALA A 198 27.29 -9.72 2.76
CA ALA A 198 27.34 -8.36 3.29
C ALA A 198 28.62 -7.66 2.81
N THR A 199 28.49 -6.40 2.37
CA THR A 199 29.61 -5.59 1.86
C THR A 199 29.95 -4.44 2.80
N VAL A 200 28.92 -3.86 3.43
CA VAL A 200 29.09 -2.74 4.34
C VAL A 200 28.01 -2.76 5.41
N VAL A 201 28.33 -2.25 6.59
CA VAL A 201 27.34 -2.00 7.65
C VAL A 201 26.96 -0.52 7.62
N VAL A 202 25.71 -0.28 7.34
CA VAL A 202 25.11 1.06 7.36
C VAL A 202 24.57 1.32 8.76
N ARG A 203 25.03 2.39 9.41
CA ARG A 203 24.67 2.71 10.80
C ARG A 203 23.59 3.79 10.86
N GLY A 204 22.65 3.64 11.77
CA GLY A 204 21.69 4.69 12.10
C GLY A 204 22.30 5.73 13.07
N PRO A 205 21.75 6.96 13.07
CA PRO A 205 20.62 7.46 12.28
C PRO A 205 21.02 8.13 10.95
N ASN A 206 22.05 7.68 10.28
CA ASN A 206 22.55 8.28 9.04
C ASN A 206 21.53 8.23 7.89
N VAL A 207 21.71 9.13 6.93
CA VAL A 207 20.85 9.28 5.74
C VAL A 207 21.61 8.80 4.51
N PHE A 208 20.91 8.07 3.64
CA PHE A 208 21.47 7.50 2.42
C PHE A 208 20.53 7.72 1.24
N THR A 209 21.09 7.78 0.03
CA THR A 209 20.31 7.85 -1.20
C THR A 209 20.02 6.43 -1.70
N ILE A 210 18.74 6.15 -1.93
CA ILE A 210 18.29 4.98 -2.69
C ILE A 210 18.16 5.40 -4.15
N THR A 211 18.84 4.71 -5.04
CA THR A 211 18.85 4.98 -6.48
C THR A 211 17.95 4.05 -7.28
N GLU A 212 17.63 2.87 -6.73
CA GLU A 212 16.81 1.84 -7.36
C GLU A 212 16.12 1.02 -6.28
N VAL A 213 14.92 0.53 -6.55
CA VAL A 213 14.19 -0.39 -5.68
C VAL A 213 13.95 -1.71 -6.39
N GLN A 214 14.25 -2.82 -5.70
CA GLN A 214 14.00 -4.18 -6.16
C GLN A 214 13.31 -4.98 -5.05
N GLY A 215 12.00 -5.20 -5.16
CA GLY A 215 11.18 -5.75 -4.08
C GLY A 215 11.35 -4.92 -2.79
N SER A 216 11.54 -5.58 -1.66
CA SER A 216 11.74 -4.93 -0.36
C SER A 216 13.17 -4.41 -0.11
N TYR A 217 13.98 -4.28 -1.15
CA TYR A 217 15.38 -3.84 -1.07
C TYR A 217 15.63 -2.59 -1.90
N GLY A 218 16.48 -1.69 -1.38
CA GLY A 218 16.92 -0.48 -2.06
C GLY A 218 18.42 -0.51 -2.34
N ARG A 219 18.82 -0.13 -3.55
CA ARG A 219 20.23 0.07 -3.92
C ARG A 219 20.70 1.42 -3.44
N LEU A 220 21.72 1.44 -2.63
CA LEU A 220 22.41 2.65 -2.20
C LEU A 220 23.22 3.25 -3.35
N LYS A 221 23.51 4.55 -3.30
CA LYS A 221 24.39 5.23 -4.27
C LYS A 221 25.77 4.58 -4.37
N SER A 222 26.23 3.90 -3.32
CA SER A 222 27.48 3.10 -3.31
C SER A 222 27.39 1.78 -4.10
N GLY A 223 26.22 1.41 -4.60
CA GLY A 223 25.97 0.11 -5.25
C GLY A 223 25.54 -1.00 -4.30
N ALA A 224 25.76 -0.88 -3.00
CA ALA A 224 25.31 -1.87 -2.02
C ALA A 224 23.78 -1.83 -1.84
N VAL A 225 23.18 -2.96 -1.47
CA VAL A 225 21.72 -3.16 -1.38
C VAL A 225 21.31 -3.36 0.09
N ALA A 226 20.35 -2.58 0.56
CA ALA A 226 19.85 -2.62 1.94
C ALA A 226 18.34 -2.93 1.98
N ALA A 227 17.91 -3.60 3.05
CA ALA A 227 16.48 -3.87 3.29
C ALA A 227 15.73 -2.59 3.65
N LEU A 228 14.68 -2.27 2.92
CA LEU A 228 13.89 -1.03 3.09
C LEU A 228 13.07 -1.00 4.38
N GLN A 229 12.72 -2.16 4.94
CA GLN A 229 12.04 -2.27 6.24
C GLN A 229 12.86 -1.72 7.43
N ARG A 230 14.16 -1.47 7.23
CA ARG A 230 15.10 -0.95 8.24
C ARG A 230 15.39 0.55 8.06
N VAL A 231 14.69 1.22 7.16
CA VAL A 231 14.90 2.61 6.81
C VAL A 231 13.57 3.37 6.71
N ASN A 232 13.64 4.70 6.89
CA ASN A 232 12.49 5.59 6.70
C ASN A 232 12.72 6.45 5.45
N PRO A 233 11.85 6.40 4.43
CA PRO A 233 12.02 7.12 3.17
C PRO A 233 11.74 8.63 3.24
N HIS A 234 11.30 9.17 4.39
CA HIS A 234 10.93 10.59 4.52
C HIS A 234 12.07 11.52 4.97
N ALA A 235 13.32 11.10 4.88
CA ALA A 235 14.44 11.89 5.43
C ALA A 235 14.65 13.25 4.77
N LYS A 236 14.09 13.54 3.58
CA LYS A 236 14.35 14.74 2.81
C LYS A 236 13.20 15.74 2.71
N GLN A 237 11.97 15.36 2.92
CA GLN A 237 10.83 16.28 2.70
C GLN A 237 10.74 17.43 3.72
N ARG A 238 11.64 17.48 4.73
CA ARG A 238 11.67 18.55 5.74
C ARG A 238 12.76 19.61 5.50
N ALA A 239 13.69 19.40 4.57
CA ALA A 239 14.78 20.34 4.33
C ALA A 239 14.41 21.43 3.29
N ASP A 240 13.43 21.19 2.44
CA ASP A 240 13.01 22.14 1.38
C ASP A 240 11.74 22.94 1.77
N ALA A 241 11.31 22.85 3.04
CA ALA A 241 10.15 23.56 3.58
C ALA A 241 10.54 24.60 4.66
N GLN A 242 11.77 25.13 4.61
CA GLN A 242 12.21 26.32 5.40
C GLN A 242 12.68 27.44 4.50
#